data_9dc57bebd68aad4294f61807acbdaf1b
#
_entry.id   9dc57bebd68aad4294f61807acbdaf1b
#
_cell.length_a   1.000
_cell.length_b   1.000
_cell.length_c   1.000
_cell.angle_alpha   90.00
_cell.angle_beta   90.00
_cell.angle_gamma   90.00
#
_symmetry.space_group_name_H-M   'P 1'
#
loop_
_entity.id
_entity.type
_entity.pdbx_description
1 polymer ?
#
loop_
_entity_poly.entity_id
_entity_poly.type
_entity_poly.pdbx_seq_one_letter_code
_entity_poly.pdbx_strand_id
1 'polypeptide(L)'
;NDGNYDRTFERVQSGETVSAPYSMAIRKDSYTGYYPIKYTITFRLSSEGDLHTEEGTFYVHIVSKDKEDNLGDFDANDRTRARLIVDSYYTIPEQVYAGNEFELVLNMKNASTSVPASNILFNLESEKVSDSAVFTTKSGSSSMVVNDLGSGQSTEVRVKFTARAGVDQRSYAITIKEKYDSPEFKNAEESIVVDIPVKQYAKLSTSTIDVMPDTMTVGSESNVMFGINNTGKVILYNVTAAFEGDSIKTTDAYVGNIKPGDTGNVDIMLTGVAPTTDDGTIKIRITYEDENGVTAEPVEKELTLFVTEEMEDPFGMDAGMEAGAMDAEAEQPSFWDRYKVLVIAGAAVAVAVITAVVIVIKKKRKAAREEDVDDEIS
;
A
#
# COMPACT_ATOMS: atom_id res chain seq x y z
N ASN A 1 19.44 29.13 -27.96
CA ASN A 1 20.08 28.99 -26.63
C ASN A 1 19.67 27.63 -26.07
N ASP A 2 20.56 26.65 -26.22
CA ASP A 2 20.42 25.34 -25.62
C ASP A 2 20.76 25.42 -24.13
N GLY A 3 19.90 26.12 -23.38
CA GLY A 3 20.02 26.17 -21.95
C GLY A 3 19.63 24.81 -21.36
N ASN A 4 20.57 24.11 -20.76
CA ASN A 4 20.25 22.96 -19.96
C ASN A 4 19.51 23.45 -18.69
N TYR A 5 18.23 23.13 -18.62
CA TYR A 5 17.37 23.45 -17.47
C TYR A 5 17.37 22.35 -16.40
N ASP A 6 18.21 21.31 -16.53
CA ASP A 6 18.31 20.26 -15.55
C ASP A 6 19.05 20.76 -14.31
N ARG A 7 18.55 20.35 -13.15
CA ARG A 7 19.16 20.57 -11.84
C ARG A 7 19.23 19.23 -11.12
N THR A 8 20.41 18.89 -10.65
CA THR A 8 20.63 17.63 -9.94
C THR A 8 20.97 17.91 -8.49
N PHE A 9 20.32 17.18 -7.60
CA PHE A 9 20.59 17.16 -6.16
C PHE A 9 21.11 15.76 -5.83
N GLU A 10 22.27 15.67 -5.20
CA GLU A 10 22.88 14.36 -4.88
C GLU A 10 22.03 13.58 -3.87
N ARG A 11 21.47 14.30 -2.90
CA ARG A 11 20.63 13.73 -1.86
C ARG A 11 19.71 14.79 -1.27
N VAL A 12 18.45 14.43 -1.08
CA VAL A 12 17.45 15.20 -0.35
C VAL A 12 16.92 14.32 0.78
N GLN A 13 16.94 14.80 2.01
CA GLN A 13 16.47 14.02 3.17
C GLN A 13 14.96 14.10 3.29
N SER A 14 14.38 13.13 3.98
CA SER A 14 12.94 13.15 4.27
C SER A 14 12.55 14.44 5.03
N GLY A 15 11.54 15.14 4.54
CA GLY A 15 11.10 16.42 5.09
C GLY A 15 11.99 17.64 4.72
N GLU A 16 13.06 17.44 3.97
CA GLU A 16 13.91 18.52 3.50
C GLU A 16 13.30 19.23 2.29
N THR A 17 13.39 20.55 2.29
CA THR A 17 12.99 21.37 1.13
C THR A 17 14.23 21.85 0.39
N VAL A 18 14.31 21.55 -0.90
CA VAL A 18 15.38 22.04 -1.77
C VAL A 18 14.84 23.09 -2.73
N SER A 19 15.69 24.05 -3.07
CA SER A 19 15.33 25.11 -4.00
C SER A 19 16.10 24.94 -5.31
N ALA A 20 15.37 24.94 -6.43
CA ALA A 20 15.92 24.86 -7.77
C ALA A 20 15.67 26.19 -8.51
N PRO A 21 16.54 27.20 -8.36
CA PRO A 21 16.36 28.48 -9.03
C PRO A 21 16.64 28.35 -10.53
N TYR A 22 15.74 28.92 -11.34
CA TYR A 22 15.89 29.04 -12.77
C TYR A 22 15.82 30.50 -13.21
N SER A 23 16.69 30.88 -14.14
CA SER A 23 16.61 32.15 -14.84
C SER A 23 16.11 31.90 -16.25
N MET A 24 14.96 32.42 -16.56
CA MET A 24 14.33 32.28 -17.88
C MET A 24 14.25 33.64 -18.55
N ALA A 25 14.63 33.70 -19.82
CA ALA A 25 14.45 34.90 -20.62
C ALA A 25 13.02 34.95 -21.15
N ILE A 26 12.30 36.01 -20.83
CA ILE A 26 10.97 36.26 -21.41
C ILE A 26 11.17 36.79 -22.83
N ARG A 27 10.47 36.23 -23.78
CA ARG A 27 10.47 36.72 -25.16
C ARG A 27 9.90 38.13 -25.22
N LYS A 28 10.50 39.00 -26.00
CA LYS A 28 10.07 40.41 -26.13
C LYS A 28 8.66 40.59 -26.68
N ASP A 29 8.16 39.56 -27.34
CA ASP A 29 6.83 39.46 -27.94
C ASP A 29 5.81 38.75 -27.03
N SER A 30 6.16 38.43 -25.79
CA SER A 30 5.24 37.85 -24.83
C SER A 30 4.15 38.83 -24.42
N TYR A 31 2.93 38.36 -24.29
CA TYR A 31 1.77 39.14 -23.85
C TYR A 31 1.57 38.99 -22.34
N THR A 32 0.79 39.88 -21.77
CA THR A 32 0.33 39.72 -20.39
C THR A 32 -0.53 38.48 -20.30
N GLY A 33 -0.22 37.55 -19.37
CA GLY A 33 -0.97 36.31 -19.19
C GLY A 33 -0.22 35.29 -18.34
N TYR A 34 -0.87 34.15 -18.13
CA TYR A 34 -0.30 33.01 -17.40
C TYR A 34 0.27 32.00 -18.39
N TYR A 35 1.55 31.69 -18.22
CA TYR A 35 2.30 30.76 -19.09
C TYR A 35 2.61 29.48 -18.34
N PRO A 36 2.24 28.30 -18.84
CA PRO A 36 2.53 27.03 -18.20
C PRO A 36 4.02 26.68 -18.30
N ILE A 37 4.60 26.29 -17.18
CA ILE A 37 5.93 25.70 -17.09
C ILE A 37 5.76 24.25 -16.64
N LYS A 38 6.10 23.32 -17.54
CA LYS A 38 6.12 21.89 -17.22
C LYS A 38 7.46 21.52 -16.59
N TYR A 39 7.42 20.69 -15.58
CA TYR A 39 8.61 20.14 -14.96
C TYR A 39 8.47 18.61 -14.79
N THR A 40 9.61 17.95 -14.78
CA THR A 40 9.72 16.52 -14.52
C THR A 40 10.75 16.33 -13.41
N ILE A 41 10.39 15.65 -12.35
CA ILE A 41 11.29 15.28 -11.26
C ILE A 41 11.57 13.80 -11.36
N THR A 42 12.85 13.44 -11.47
CA THR A 42 13.28 12.07 -11.51
C THR A 42 14.16 11.77 -10.30
N PHE A 43 13.82 10.77 -9.52
CA PHE A 43 14.50 10.46 -8.26
C PHE A 43 14.56 8.96 -7.97
N ARG A 44 15.43 8.59 -7.04
CA ARG A 44 15.50 7.25 -6.46
C ARG A 44 15.38 7.34 -4.95
N LEU A 45 14.69 6.40 -4.35
CA LEU A 45 14.54 6.31 -2.89
C LEU A 45 15.79 5.75 -2.20
N SER A 46 16.62 5.01 -2.94
CA SER A 46 17.91 4.50 -2.50
C SER A 46 18.91 4.49 -3.65
N SER A 47 20.20 4.33 -3.37
CA SER A 47 21.26 4.32 -4.40
C SER A 47 21.10 3.21 -5.44
N GLU A 48 20.46 2.11 -5.09
CA GLU A 48 20.20 0.93 -5.95
C GLU A 48 18.71 0.76 -6.29
N GLY A 49 17.85 1.70 -5.85
CA GLY A 49 16.41 1.64 -6.08
C GLY A 49 16.02 2.00 -7.52
N ASP A 50 14.77 1.69 -7.85
CA ASP A 50 14.16 2.03 -9.13
C ASP A 50 14.08 3.55 -9.32
N LEU A 51 14.07 3.96 -10.57
CA LEU A 51 13.91 5.35 -10.97
C LEU A 51 12.42 5.71 -10.97
N HIS A 52 12.06 6.71 -10.18
CA HIS A 52 10.72 7.29 -10.14
C HIS A 52 10.70 8.58 -10.92
N THR A 53 9.59 8.88 -11.57
CA THR A 53 9.41 10.11 -12.35
C THR A 53 8.06 10.72 -12.00
N GLU A 54 8.09 12.00 -11.61
CA GLU A 54 6.92 12.82 -11.34
C GLU A 54 6.90 14.01 -12.28
N GLU A 55 5.74 14.33 -12.83
CA GLU A 55 5.56 15.45 -13.74
C GLU A 55 4.54 16.42 -13.16
N GLY A 56 4.78 17.72 -13.38
CA GLY A 56 3.85 18.74 -12.95
C GLY A 56 3.90 19.97 -13.83
N THR A 57 2.96 20.87 -13.59
CA THR A 57 2.86 22.13 -14.31
C THR A 57 2.55 23.24 -13.31
N PHE A 58 3.30 24.33 -13.37
CA PHE A 58 2.94 25.55 -12.68
C PHE A 58 2.85 26.71 -13.69
N TYR A 59 2.20 27.80 -13.30
CA TYR A 59 1.95 28.93 -14.19
C TYR A 59 2.75 30.15 -13.72
N VAL A 60 3.39 30.82 -14.67
CA VAL A 60 4.09 32.08 -14.44
C VAL A 60 3.28 33.21 -15.06
N HIS A 61 2.92 34.21 -14.23
CA HIS A 61 2.26 35.40 -14.72
C HIS A 61 3.29 36.39 -15.30
N ILE A 62 3.14 36.69 -16.58
CA ILE A 62 3.96 37.68 -17.28
C ILE A 62 3.11 38.93 -17.49
N VAL A 63 3.68 40.08 -17.14
CA VAL A 63 3.09 41.39 -17.42
C VAL A 63 3.94 42.06 -18.48
N SER A 64 3.37 42.24 -19.68
CA SER A 64 4.00 43.00 -20.76
C SER A 64 3.70 44.48 -20.59
N LYS A 65 4.73 45.33 -20.63
CA LYS A 65 4.59 46.78 -20.51
C LYS A 65 4.24 47.50 -21.80
N ASP A 66 4.49 46.86 -22.92
CA ASP A 66 4.23 47.41 -24.25
C ASP A 66 3.67 46.30 -25.15
N LYS A 67 2.43 46.45 -25.63
CA LYS A 67 2.11 46.33 -27.03
C LYS A 67 0.63 46.21 -27.34
N GLU A 68 0.22 47.18 -28.02
CA GLU A 68 -0.65 47.05 -29.20
C GLU A 68 0.13 46.34 -30.33
N ASP A 69 -0.44 45.30 -30.87
CA ASP A 69 -0.14 44.70 -32.17
C ASP A 69 1.28 44.23 -32.54
N ASN A 70 1.65 43.04 -32.05
CA ASN A 70 2.42 42.09 -32.92
C ASN A 70 2.07 40.66 -32.57
N LEU A 71 1.38 40.02 -33.47
CA LEU A 71 1.02 38.63 -33.54
C LEU A 71 2.29 37.75 -33.66
N GLY A 72 2.93 37.40 -32.55
CA GLY A 72 3.80 36.22 -32.51
C GLY A 72 2.97 34.94 -32.54
N ASP A 73 3.57 33.77 -32.55
CA ASP A 73 2.99 32.43 -32.69
C ASP A 73 1.82 32.05 -31.77
N PHE A 74 1.18 33.04 -31.14
CA PHE A 74 -0.03 32.84 -30.34
C PHE A 74 -1.25 33.18 -31.20
N ASP A 75 -2.18 32.23 -31.29
CA ASP A 75 -3.47 32.46 -31.91
C ASP A 75 -4.13 33.69 -31.25
N ALA A 76 -4.56 34.67 -32.07
CA ALA A 76 -5.29 35.86 -31.60
C ALA A 76 -6.48 35.47 -30.71
N ASN A 77 -7.02 34.29 -30.92
CA ASN A 77 -8.10 33.68 -30.17
C ASN A 77 -7.75 33.43 -28.69
N ASP A 78 -6.50 33.17 -28.36
CA ASP A 78 -6.09 32.88 -26.98
C ASP A 78 -6.18 34.09 -26.04
N ARG A 79 -6.29 35.30 -26.56
CA ARG A 79 -6.36 36.54 -25.75
C ARG A 79 -7.77 36.93 -25.35
N THR A 80 -8.73 36.58 -26.17
CA THR A 80 -10.14 36.90 -25.97
C THR A 80 -10.88 35.80 -25.25
N ARG A 81 -10.16 34.78 -24.82
CA ARG A 81 -10.63 33.62 -24.09
C ARG A 81 -10.42 33.78 -22.61
N ALA A 82 -11.42 33.49 -21.80
CA ALA A 82 -11.22 33.32 -20.38
C ALA A 82 -10.28 32.13 -20.12
N ARG A 83 -9.60 32.12 -18.98
CA ARG A 83 -8.70 31.03 -18.55
C ARG A 83 -9.12 30.56 -17.19
N LEU A 84 -9.80 29.44 -17.14
CA LEU A 84 -10.19 28.82 -15.88
C LEU A 84 -9.06 27.93 -15.39
N ILE A 85 -8.74 28.02 -14.12
CA ILE A 85 -7.70 27.21 -13.47
C ILE A 85 -8.18 26.76 -12.10
N VAL A 86 -7.62 25.67 -11.62
CA VAL A 86 -7.70 25.28 -10.22
C VAL A 86 -6.61 26.05 -9.47
N ASP A 87 -6.97 27.07 -8.70
CA ASP A 87 -6.04 27.88 -7.89
C ASP A 87 -5.54 27.06 -6.69
N SER A 88 -6.43 26.30 -6.07
CA SER A 88 -6.14 25.31 -5.02
C SER A 88 -7.27 24.30 -4.89
N TYR A 89 -6.97 23.19 -4.26
CA TYR A 89 -8.00 22.21 -3.88
C TYR A 89 -7.65 21.55 -2.54
N TYR A 90 -8.66 21.02 -1.89
CA TYR A 90 -8.52 20.20 -0.70
C TYR A 90 -9.68 19.22 -0.57
N THR A 91 -9.54 18.26 0.30
CA THR A 91 -10.58 17.26 0.59
C THR A 91 -11.05 17.36 2.04
N ILE A 92 -12.32 17.00 2.28
CA ILE A 92 -12.90 16.88 3.61
C ILE A 92 -13.47 15.48 3.77
N PRO A 93 -12.88 14.61 4.63
CA PRO A 93 -11.69 14.87 5.44
C PRO A 93 -10.43 15.08 4.59
N GLU A 94 -9.39 15.69 5.17
CA GLU A 94 -8.11 15.94 4.50
C GLU A 94 -7.49 14.66 3.95
N GLN A 95 -7.56 13.58 4.74
CA GLN A 95 -7.10 12.25 4.33
C GLN A 95 -8.26 11.43 3.76
N VAL A 96 -8.16 11.06 2.49
CA VAL A 96 -9.13 10.19 1.83
C VAL A 96 -8.74 8.73 2.02
N TYR A 97 -9.67 7.91 2.52
CA TYR A 97 -9.52 6.46 2.63
C TYR A 97 -10.41 5.74 1.63
N ALA A 98 -9.90 4.67 1.04
CA ALA A 98 -10.66 3.78 0.18
C ALA A 98 -11.88 3.19 0.93
N GLY A 99 -13.04 3.22 0.29
CA GLY A 99 -14.32 2.82 0.88
C GLY A 99 -15.07 3.94 1.58
N ASN A 100 -14.46 5.11 1.81
CA ASN A 100 -15.07 6.23 2.52
C ASN A 100 -15.57 7.32 1.57
N GLU A 101 -16.49 8.11 2.09
CA GLU A 101 -16.95 9.34 1.44
C GLU A 101 -15.99 10.49 1.76
N PHE A 102 -15.83 11.39 0.81
CA PHE A 102 -15.12 12.65 1.00
C PHE A 102 -15.74 13.74 0.13
N GLU A 103 -15.55 14.98 0.51
CA GLU A 103 -15.91 16.14 -0.30
C GLU A 103 -14.65 16.72 -0.94
N LEU A 104 -14.63 16.84 -2.26
CA LEU A 104 -13.60 17.57 -2.99
C LEU A 104 -14.03 19.02 -3.10
N VAL A 105 -13.20 19.93 -2.65
CA VAL A 105 -13.39 21.37 -2.74
C VAL A 105 -12.35 21.95 -3.70
N LEU A 106 -12.80 22.50 -4.80
CA LEU A 106 -11.98 23.13 -5.82
C LEU A 106 -12.16 24.64 -5.77
N ASN A 107 -11.10 25.39 -5.61
CA ASN A 107 -11.09 26.83 -5.78
C ASN A 107 -10.76 27.15 -7.24
N MET A 108 -11.82 27.34 -8.03
CA MET A 108 -11.70 27.66 -9.45
C MET A 108 -11.50 29.15 -9.63
N LYS A 109 -10.60 29.54 -10.50
CA LYS A 109 -10.26 30.95 -10.76
C LYS A 109 -10.22 31.24 -12.25
N ASN A 110 -10.83 32.34 -12.64
CA ASN A 110 -10.60 32.89 -13.95
C ASN A 110 -9.29 33.72 -13.94
N ALA A 111 -8.22 33.13 -14.44
CA ALA A 111 -6.91 33.73 -14.48
C ALA A 111 -6.75 34.81 -15.57
N SER A 112 -7.76 34.99 -16.43
CA SER A 112 -7.75 36.09 -17.38
C SER A 112 -7.78 37.44 -16.65
N THR A 113 -7.06 38.42 -17.16
CA THR A 113 -7.01 39.78 -16.59
C THR A 113 -8.12 40.68 -17.07
N SER A 114 -8.82 40.31 -18.15
CA SER A 114 -9.81 41.21 -18.80
C SER A 114 -11.04 40.48 -19.34
N VAL A 115 -11.02 39.15 -19.47
CA VAL A 115 -12.06 38.38 -20.14
C VAL A 115 -12.89 37.59 -19.12
N PRO A 116 -14.17 37.88 -18.96
CA PRO A 116 -15.05 37.08 -18.09
C PRO A 116 -15.42 35.74 -18.75
N ALA A 117 -15.74 34.76 -17.92
CA ALA A 117 -16.36 33.50 -18.33
C ALA A 117 -17.83 33.46 -17.89
N SER A 118 -18.70 32.87 -18.70
CA SER A 118 -20.10 32.66 -18.38
C SER A 118 -20.59 31.29 -18.83
N ASN A 119 -21.75 30.84 -18.34
CA ASN A 119 -22.32 29.52 -18.63
C ASN A 119 -21.29 28.38 -18.39
N ILE A 120 -20.55 28.46 -17.31
CA ILE A 120 -19.45 27.55 -17.02
C ILE A 120 -20.03 26.23 -16.54
N LEU A 121 -19.75 25.15 -17.27
CA LEU A 121 -20.05 23.78 -16.87
C LEU A 121 -18.75 23.08 -16.50
N PHE A 122 -18.63 22.67 -15.24
CA PHE A 122 -17.59 21.77 -14.77
C PHE A 122 -18.13 20.34 -14.78
N ASN A 123 -17.47 19.43 -15.45
CA ASN A 123 -17.76 17.99 -15.41
C ASN A 123 -16.54 17.25 -14.91
N LEU A 124 -16.66 16.59 -13.75
CA LEU A 124 -15.59 15.89 -13.08
C LEU A 124 -15.63 14.41 -13.47
N GLU A 125 -14.55 13.93 -14.06
CA GLU A 125 -14.39 12.53 -14.46
C GLU A 125 -13.30 11.87 -13.61
N SER A 126 -13.67 10.78 -12.95
CA SER A 126 -12.72 9.98 -12.17
C SER A 126 -11.88 9.08 -13.06
N GLU A 127 -10.61 8.91 -12.71
CA GLU A 127 -9.78 7.83 -13.24
C GLU A 127 -10.51 6.48 -13.10
N LYS A 128 -10.28 5.60 -14.06
CA LYS A 128 -10.83 4.23 -14.05
C LYS A 128 -9.72 3.21 -13.81
N VAL A 129 -10.01 2.27 -12.94
CA VAL A 129 -9.18 1.09 -12.71
C VAL A 129 -10.04 -0.15 -12.99
N SER A 130 -9.59 -1.02 -13.91
CA SER A 130 -10.36 -2.17 -14.40
C SER A 130 -11.77 -1.77 -14.84
N ASP A 131 -11.86 -0.76 -15.75
CA ASP A 131 -13.07 -0.20 -16.35
C ASP A 131 -14.09 0.43 -15.37
N SER A 132 -13.76 0.51 -14.10
CA SER A 132 -14.62 1.10 -13.08
C SER A 132 -14.02 2.37 -12.51
N ALA A 133 -14.83 3.42 -12.35
CA ALA A 133 -14.41 4.67 -11.73
C ALA A 133 -13.89 4.44 -10.31
N VAL A 134 -12.80 5.13 -9.96
CA VAL A 134 -12.24 5.11 -8.60
C VAL A 134 -13.11 5.92 -7.65
N PHE A 135 -13.56 7.07 -8.11
CA PHE A 135 -14.44 7.95 -7.35
C PHE A 135 -15.83 7.99 -8.00
N THR A 136 -16.86 7.77 -7.20
CA THR A 136 -18.26 7.83 -7.64
C THR A 136 -18.99 8.89 -6.86
N THR A 137 -19.86 9.66 -7.54
CA THR A 137 -20.67 10.68 -6.87
C THR A 137 -21.90 10.07 -6.22
N LYS A 138 -22.22 10.47 -5.01
CA LYS A 138 -23.43 10.02 -4.30
C LYS A 138 -24.71 10.56 -4.94
N SER A 139 -24.66 11.75 -5.51
CA SER A 139 -25.78 12.41 -6.19
C SER A 139 -26.05 11.87 -7.60
N GLY A 140 -25.20 11.00 -8.12
CA GLY A 140 -25.28 10.51 -9.50
C GLY A 140 -24.86 11.54 -10.57
N SER A 141 -24.55 12.78 -10.18
CA SER A 141 -24.05 13.82 -11.08
C SER A 141 -22.70 14.36 -10.59
N SER A 142 -21.75 14.44 -11.50
CA SER A 142 -20.46 15.09 -11.29
C SER A 142 -20.35 16.43 -12.02
N SER A 143 -21.48 16.94 -12.51
CA SER A 143 -21.52 18.19 -13.27
C SER A 143 -22.06 19.32 -12.43
N MET A 144 -21.44 20.49 -12.55
CA MET A 144 -21.85 21.71 -11.86
C MET A 144 -21.78 22.90 -12.79
N VAL A 145 -22.68 23.86 -12.57
CA VAL A 145 -22.77 25.07 -13.36
C VAL A 145 -22.49 26.29 -12.50
N VAL A 146 -21.62 27.16 -13.01
CA VAL A 146 -21.38 28.51 -12.49
C VAL A 146 -21.79 29.48 -13.58
N ASN A 147 -22.73 30.38 -13.28
CA ASN A 147 -23.34 31.24 -14.31
C ASN A 147 -22.31 32.25 -14.84
N ASP A 148 -21.55 32.89 -13.93
CA ASP A 148 -20.62 33.94 -14.29
C ASP A 148 -19.37 33.90 -13.40
N LEU A 149 -18.20 34.11 -13.99
CA LEU A 149 -16.95 34.28 -13.28
C LEU A 149 -16.13 35.39 -13.95
N GLY A 150 -16.14 36.58 -13.34
CA GLY A 150 -15.41 37.74 -13.84
C GLY A 150 -13.90 37.47 -13.93
N SER A 151 -13.19 38.33 -14.68
CA SER A 151 -11.75 38.28 -14.78
C SER A 151 -11.08 38.42 -13.40
N GLY A 152 -10.13 37.54 -13.09
CA GLY A 152 -9.43 37.49 -11.81
C GLY A 152 -10.26 36.99 -10.63
N GLN A 153 -11.54 36.71 -10.80
CA GLN A 153 -12.41 36.21 -9.74
C GLN A 153 -12.26 34.69 -9.53
N SER A 154 -12.56 34.26 -8.32
CA SER A 154 -12.57 32.85 -7.92
C SER A 154 -13.96 32.43 -7.44
N THR A 155 -14.25 31.15 -7.59
CA THR A 155 -15.46 30.52 -7.08
C THR A 155 -15.12 29.16 -6.51
N GLU A 156 -15.87 28.70 -5.54
CA GLU A 156 -15.69 27.40 -4.91
C GLU A 156 -16.68 26.38 -5.49
N VAL A 157 -16.14 25.25 -5.88
CA VAL A 157 -16.89 24.13 -6.45
C VAL A 157 -16.72 22.94 -5.54
N ARG A 158 -17.84 22.35 -5.05
CA ARG A 158 -17.84 21.23 -4.08
C ARG A 158 -18.54 20.03 -4.65
N VAL A 159 -17.88 18.85 -4.55
CA VAL A 159 -18.45 17.58 -4.97
C VAL A 159 -18.18 16.51 -3.94
N LYS A 160 -19.22 15.76 -3.59
CA LYS A 160 -19.10 14.59 -2.70
C LYS A 160 -18.88 13.34 -3.52
N PHE A 161 -17.79 12.67 -3.21
CA PHE A 161 -17.40 11.40 -3.80
C PHE A 161 -17.34 10.29 -2.75
N THR A 162 -17.47 9.07 -3.23
CA THR A 162 -17.09 7.85 -2.50
C THR A 162 -15.90 7.23 -3.19
N ALA A 163 -14.80 7.02 -2.48
CA ALA A 163 -13.66 6.30 -2.99
C ALA A 163 -13.95 4.78 -2.98
N ARG A 164 -13.68 4.08 -4.08
CA ARG A 164 -13.91 2.63 -4.17
C ARG A 164 -12.97 1.87 -3.22
N ALA A 165 -13.52 0.95 -2.41
CA ALA A 165 -12.79 0.22 -1.39
C ALA A 165 -11.66 -0.68 -1.94
N GLY A 166 -11.84 -1.21 -3.16
CA GLY A 166 -10.92 -2.16 -3.77
C GLY A 166 -9.70 -1.55 -4.48
N VAL A 167 -9.50 -0.23 -4.45
CA VAL A 167 -8.36 0.43 -5.10
C VAL A 167 -7.09 0.32 -4.26
N ASP A 168 -5.94 0.42 -4.88
CA ASP A 168 -4.66 0.39 -4.18
C ASP A 168 -4.35 1.76 -3.55
N GLN A 169 -3.41 1.79 -2.61
CA GLN A 169 -2.96 3.04 -1.99
C GLN A 169 -2.05 3.80 -2.97
N ARG A 170 -2.56 4.87 -3.55
CA ARG A 170 -1.86 5.82 -4.40
C ARG A 170 -2.73 7.04 -4.70
N SER A 171 -2.17 8.01 -5.41
CA SER A 171 -2.97 9.10 -5.98
C SER A 171 -3.73 8.64 -7.22
N TYR A 172 -4.94 9.18 -7.37
CA TYR A 172 -5.84 8.94 -8.49
C TYR A 172 -6.34 10.25 -9.06
N ALA A 173 -6.36 10.33 -10.39
CA ALA A 173 -6.73 11.52 -11.10
C ALA A 173 -8.24 11.77 -11.11
N ILE A 174 -8.61 13.04 -10.92
CA ILE A 174 -9.92 13.57 -11.31
C ILE A 174 -9.68 14.58 -12.42
N THR A 175 -10.23 14.32 -13.58
CA THR A 175 -10.20 15.25 -14.72
C THR A 175 -11.42 16.17 -14.65
N ILE A 176 -11.17 17.45 -14.58
CA ILE A 176 -12.19 18.50 -14.62
C ILE A 176 -12.28 18.97 -16.06
N LYS A 177 -13.36 18.59 -16.74
CA LYS A 177 -13.67 19.09 -18.07
C LYS A 177 -14.49 20.36 -17.93
N GLU A 178 -14.00 21.40 -18.50
CA GLU A 178 -14.60 22.72 -18.46
C GLU A 178 -15.20 23.08 -19.79
N LYS A 179 -16.43 23.58 -19.76
CA LYS A 179 -17.11 24.11 -20.91
C LYS A 179 -17.70 25.44 -20.53
N TYR A 180 -17.34 26.50 -21.26
CA TYR A 180 -17.74 27.86 -20.92
C TYR A 180 -17.85 28.76 -22.14
N ASP A 181 -18.53 29.89 -21.96
CA ASP A 181 -18.59 30.98 -22.89
C ASP A 181 -17.69 32.13 -22.42
N SER A 182 -17.07 32.80 -23.36
CA SER A 182 -16.46 34.10 -23.18
C SER A 182 -16.97 35.04 -24.27
N PRO A 183 -16.76 36.38 -24.20
CA PRO A 183 -17.40 37.34 -25.11
C PRO A 183 -17.31 37.00 -26.59
N GLU A 184 -16.15 36.52 -27.04
CA GLU A 184 -15.89 36.18 -28.43
C GLU A 184 -15.94 34.68 -28.75
N PHE A 185 -15.95 33.83 -27.71
CA PHE A 185 -15.96 32.38 -27.86
C PHE A 185 -17.19 31.76 -27.18
N LYS A 186 -17.83 30.86 -27.91
CA LYS A 186 -18.91 30.05 -27.39
C LYS A 186 -18.44 28.58 -27.28
N ASN A 187 -18.82 27.92 -26.20
CA ASN A 187 -18.51 26.55 -25.93
C ASN A 187 -16.98 26.25 -25.94
N ALA A 188 -16.17 27.14 -25.37
CA ALA A 188 -14.76 26.83 -25.14
C ALA A 188 -14.64 25.60 -24.24
N GLU A 189 -13.73 24.68 -24.58
CA GLU A 189 -13.52 23.45 -23.82
C GLU A 189 -12.05 23.41 -23.37
N GLU A 190 -11.86 23.14 -22.08
CA GLU A 190 -10.55 22.91 -21.48
C GLU A 190 -10.64 21.74 -20.49
N SER A 191 -9.49 21.20 -20.05
CA SER A 191 -9.47 20.17 -19.05
C SER A 191 -8.27 20.34 -18.12
N ILE A 192 -8.52 20.13 -16.82
CA ILE A 192 -7.52 20.20 -15.76
C ILE A 192 -7.56 18.87 -15.01
N VAL A 193 -6.42 18.44 -14.52
CA VAL A 193 -6.32 17.22 -13.72
C VAL A 193 -5.86 17.58 -12.32
N VAL A 194 -6.53 17.00 -11.31
CA VAL A 194 -6.11 17.04 -9.92
C VAL A 194 -5.94 15.62 -9.40
N ASP A 195 -4.91 15.38 -8.62
CA ASP A 195 -4.57 14.07 -8.09
C ASP A 195 -4.98 13.97 -6.61
N ILE A 196 -5.84 13.02 -6.29
CA ILE A 196 -6.34 12.78 -4.94
C ILE A 196 -5.60 11.58 -4.35
N PRO A 197 -4.78 11.78 -3.30
CA PRO A 197 -4.14 10.68 -2.61
C PRO A 197 -5.16 9.86 -1.83
N VAL A 198 -5.22 8.57 -2.11
CA VAL A 198 -6.10 7.61 -1.44
C VAL A 198 -5.27 6.65 -0.60
N LYS A 199 -5.57 6.59 0.69
CA LYS A 199 -4.99 5.61 1.63
C LYS A 199 -5.89 4.40 1.80
N GLN A 200 -5.28 3.33 2.27
CA GLN A 200 -5.98 2.11 2.67
C GLN A 200 -5.84 1.90 4.18
N TYR A 201 -6.86 1.30 4.78
CA TYR A 201 -6.76 0.81 6.15
C TYR A 201 -5.93 -0.47 6.20
N ALA A 202 -5.02 -0.53 7.13
CA ALA A 202 -4.38 -1.79 7.51
C ALA A 202 -5.43 -2.74 8.09
N LYS A 203 -5.36 -4.01 7.70
CA LYS A 203 -6.25 -5.07 8.20
C LYS A 203 -5.43 -6.31 8.45
N LEU A 204 -5.55 -6.84 9.64
CA LEU A 204 -4.96 -8.12 9.98
C LEU A 204 -5.98 -9.06 10.64
N SER A 205 -5.71 -10.34 10.53
CA SER A 205 -6.39 -11.40 11.28
C SER A 205 -5.34 -12.41 11.78
N THR A 206 -5.69 -13.20 12.77
CA THR A 206 -4.85 -14.29 13.25
C THR A 206 -5.45 -15.63 12.85
N SER A 207 -4.62 -16.64 12.61
CA SER A 207 -5.05 -18.02 12.59
C SER A 207 -5.43 -18.50 14.01
N THR A 208 -5.84 -19.76 14.15
CA THR A 208 -5.95 -20.40 15.45
C THR A 208 -4.63 -20.29 16.20
N ILE A 209 -4.70 -19.99 17.47
CA ILE A 209 -3.54 -19.91 18.35
C ILE A 209 -3.38 -21.28 18.99
N ASP A 210 -2.31 -21.99 18.63
CA ASP A 210 -2.00 -23.31 19.13
C ASP A 210 -0.98 -23.17 20.28
N VAL A 211 -1.29 -23.81 21.42
CA VAL A 211 -0.48 -23.81 22.64
C VAL A 211 -0.16 -25.26 23.00
N MET A 212 1.12 -25.59 23.11
CA MET A 212 1.56 -26.94 23.42
C MET A 212 2.77 -26.99 24.38
N PRO A 213 2.63 -27.57 25.55
CA PRO A 213 1.39 -27.99 26.21
C PRO A 213 0.54 -26.80 26.68
N ASP A 214 -0.76 -26.99 26.88
CA ASP A 214 -1.69 -25.98 27.45
C ASP A 214 -1.61 -25.87 28.97
N THR A 215 -0.83 -26.78 29.59
CA THR A 215 -0.53 -26.80 31.03
C THR A 215 0.96 -27.08 31.19
N MET A 216 1.64 -26.28 32.01
CA MET A 216 3.07 -26.42 32.33
C MET A 216 3.35 -26.18 33.81
N THR A 217 4.56 -26.52 34.26
CA THR A 217 5.02 -26.20 35.64
C THR A 217 5.84 -24.93 35.64
N VAL A 218 5.97 -24.29 36.82
CA VAL A 218 6.88 -23.16 36.99
C VAL A 218 8.31 -23.57 36.56
N GLY A 219 8.96 -22.73 35.77
CA GLY A 219 10.29 -22.97 35.21
C GLY A 219 10.29 -23.80 33.90
N SER A 220 9.17 -24.39 33.51
CA SER A 220 9.05 -25.06 32.20
C SER A 220 8.53 -24.13 31.11
N GLU A 221 8.51 -24.62 29.89
CA GLU A 221 8.16 -23.86 28.69
C GLU A 221 6.99 -24.46 27.93
N SER A 222 6.18 -23.61 27.32
CA SER A 222 5.12 -23.99 26.40
C SER A 222 5.31 -23.29 25.08
N ASN A 223 5.18 -23.99 23.97
CA ASN A 223 5.27 -23.42 22.63
C ASN A 223 3.92 -22.81 22.22
N VAL A 224 3.97 -21.58 21.72
CA VAL A 224 2.82 -20.90 21.14
C VAL A 224 3.08 -20.62 19.67
N MET A 225 2.17 -21.12 18.81
CA MET A 225 2.27 -20.93 17.36
C MET A 225 0.98 -20.39 16.78
N PHE A 226 1.08 -19.37 15.93
CA PHE A 226 -0.02 -18.87 15.10
C PHE A 226 0.47 -18.02 13.95
N GLY A 227 -0.39 -17.82 12.95
CA GLY A 227 -0.14 -16.91 11.84
C GLY A 227 -0.81 -15.57 12.04
N ILE A 228 -0.15 -14.49 11.66
CA ILE A 228 -0.70 -13.15 11.50
C ILE A 228 -0.88 -12.89 10.01
N ASN A 229 -2.12 -12.84 9.55
CA ASN A 229 -2.46 -12.68 8.14
C ASN A 229 -2.69 -11.20 7.83
N ASN A 230 -1.98 -10.64 6.88
CA ASN A 230 -2.30 -9.33 6.34
C ASN A 230 -3.46 -9.46 5.34
N THR A 231 -4.67 -9.14 5.78
CA THR A 231 -5.89 -9.18 4.96
C THR A 231 -6.21 -7.82 4.31
N GLY A 232 -5.33 -6.85 4.52
CA GLY A 232 -5.42 -5.50 3.95
C GLY A 232 -4.74 -5.37 2.59
N LYS A 233 -4.53 -4.12 2.18
CA LYS A 233 -3.86 -3.75 0.93
C LYS A 233 -2.58 -2.94 1.13
N VAL A 234 -2.20 -2.71 2.37
CA VAL A 234 -0.95 -2.04 2.76
C VAL A 234 -0.03 -3.00 3.50
N ILE A 235 1.26 -2.74 3.45
CA ILE A 235 2.23 -3.53 4.20
C ILE A 235 2.08 -3.20 5.68
N LEU A 236 2.12 -4.23 6.53
CA LEU A 236 2.28 -4.07 7.97
C LEU A 236 3.78 -4.12 8.27
N TYR A 237 4.32 -3.02 8.78
CA TYR A 237 5.74 -2.92 9.09
C TYR A 237 6.00 -3.26 10.55
N ASN A 238 7.16 -3.84 10.84
CA ASN A 238 7.65 -4.08 12.20
C ASN A 238 6.63 -4.81 13.11
N VAL A 239 5.92 -5.79 12.55
CA VAL A 239 4.91 -6.54 13.30
C VAL A 239 5.56 -7.28 14.46
N THR A 240 5.01 -7.07 15.65
CA THR A 240 5.46 -7.70 16.90
C THR A 240 4.26 -8.21 17.69
N ALA A 241 4.37 -9.39 18.27
CA ALA A 241 3.39 -9.96 19.18
C ALA A 241 4.00 -10.05 20.58
N ALA A 242 3.49 -9.26 21.52
CA ALA A 242 3.89 -9.28 22.92
C ALA A 242 2.92 -10.14 23.74
N PHE A 243 3.45 -10.94 24.65
CA PHE A 243 2.70 -11.83 25.53
C PHE A 243 2.81 -11.35 26.98
N GLU A 244 1.66 -11.10 27.60
CA GLU A 244 1.56 -10.53 28.94
C GLU A 244 0.62 -11.39 29.81
N GLY A 245 1.08 -11.79 30.98
CA GLY A 245 0.31 -12.54 31.97
C GLY A 245 1.12 -12.71 33.25
N ASP A 246 0.45 -12.79 34.38
CA ASP A 246 1.10 -12.86 35.70
C ASP A 246 1.84 -14.20 35.92
N SER A 247 1.38 -15.27 35.28
CA SER A 247 1.94 -16.61 35.37
C SER A 247 3.11 -16.88 34.46
N ILE A 248 3.36 -16.01 33.46
CA ILE A 248 4.43 -16.17 32.46
C ILE A 248 5.45 -15.04 32.52
N LYS A 249 6.65 -15.30 32.05
CA LYS A 249 7.63 -14.26 31.76
C LYS A 249 7.16 -13.47 30.55
N THR A 250 6.97 -12.15 30.71
CA THR A 250 6.67 -11.26 29.59
C THR A 250 7.73 -11.41 28.48
N THR A 251 7.31 -11.67 27.30
CA THR A 251 8.17 -11.86 26.14
C THR A 251 7.48 -11.36 24.86
N ASP A 252 8.25 -11.14 23.82
CA ASP A 252 7.74 -10.71 22.53
C ASP A 252 8.36 -11.50 21.37
N ALA A 253 7.59 -11.66 20.31
CA ALA A 253 7.99 -12.27 19.05
C ALA A 253 7.99 -11.21 17.95
N TYR A 254 9.16 -10.92 17.38
CA TYR A 254 9.28 -10.06 16.22
C TYR A 254 9.03 -10.87 14.94
N VAL A 255 7.99 -10.48 14.20
CA VAL A 255 7.57 -11.14 12.95
C VAL A 255 8.13 -10.45 11.71
N GLY A 256 8.36 -9.14 11.81
CA GLY A 256 8.86 -8.33 10.71
C GLY A 256 7.74 -7.75 9.83
N ASN A 257 8.04 -7.56 8.54
CA ASN A 257 7.10 -6.94 7.62
C ASN A 257 6.23 -7.98 6.93
N ILE A 258 4.90 -7.76 6.94
CA ILE A 258 3.93 -8.66 6.30
C ILE A 258 3.27 -7.93 5.13
N LYS A 259 3.49 -8.41 3.91
CA LYS A 259 2.89 -7.85 2.69
C LYS A 259 1.40 -8.21 2.58
N PRO A 260 0.61 -7.45 1.80
CA PRO A 260 -0.77 -7.80 1.49
C PRO A 260 -0.92 -9.24 0.99
N GLY A 261 -1.78 -10.02 1.65
CA GLY A 261 -2.04 -11.43 1.33
C GLY A 261 -1.04 -12.43 1.92
N ASP A 262 0.04 -11.96 2.55
CA ASP A 262 1.03 -12.83 3.20
C ASP A 262 0.66 -13.09 4.67
N THR A 263 1.29 -14.12 5.23
CA THR A 263 1.20 -14.51 6.63
C THR A 263 2.57 -14.43 7.28
N GLY A 264 2.65 -13.73 8.41
CA GLY A 264 3.81 -13.78 9.31
C GLY A 264 3.55 -14.83 10.40
N ASN A 265 4.54 -15.66 10.70
CA ASN A 265 4.39 -16.73 11.69
C ASN A 265 4.98 -16.28 13.02
N VAL A 266 4.21 -16.51 14.09
CA VAL A 266 4.67 -16.46 15.46
C VAL A 266 4.94 -17.88 15.91
N ASP A 267 6.15 -18.13 16.44
CA ASP A 267 6.59 -19.40 17.03
C ASP A 267 7.51 -19.03 18.18
N ILE A 268 7.00 -19.18 19.42
CA ILE A 268 7.69 -18.69 20.61
C ILE A 268 7.46 -19.60 21.80
N MET A 269 8.49 -19.71 22.64
CA MET A 269 8.42 -20.43 23.93
C MET A 269 8.06 -19.46 25.04
N LEU A 270 6.95 -19.71 25.73
CA LEU A 270 6.55 -18.99 26.95
C LEU A 270 7.06 -19.76 28.16
N THR A 271 7.72 -19.05 29.07
CA THR A 271 8.27 -19.63 30.30
C THR A 271 7.33 -19.34 31.47
N GLY A 272 6.92 -20.35 32.23
CA GLY A 272 6.13 -20.21 33.46
C GLY A 272 6.98 -19.62 34.59
N VAL A 273 6.50 -18.59 35.26
CA VAL A 273 7.22 -17.93 36.39
C VAL A 273 6.47 -17.99 37.70
N ALA A 274 5.17 -18.15 37.65
CA ALA A 274 4.33 -18.27 38.84
C ALA A 274 3.12 -19.16 38.56
N PRO A 275 2.56 -19.85 39.57
CA PRO A 275 1.32 -20.60 39.40
C PRO A 275 0.18 -19.71 38.98
N THR A 276 -0.65 -20.20 38.05
CA THR A 276 -1.86 -19.51 37.61
C THR A 276 -2.86 -19.43 38.75
N THR A 277 -3.32 -18.23 39.11
CA THR A 277 -4.28 -17.97 40.16
C THR A 277 -5.67 -17.53 39.67
N ASP A 278 -5.79 -17.32 38.38
CA ASP A 278 -6.98 -16.88 37.67
C ASP A 278 -7.47 -17.94 36.63
N ASP A 279 -8.10 -17.52 35.53
CA ASP A 279 -8.59 -18.37 34.47
C ASP A 279 -7.49 -18.76 33.44
N GLY A 280 -6.22 -18.42 33.68
CA GLY A 280 -5.10 -18.75 32.85
C GLY A 280 -5.02 -17.90 31.55
N THR A 281 -5.69 -16.75 31.52
CA THR A 281 -5.68 -15.88 30.35
C THR A 281 -4.35 -15.16 30.18
N ILE A 282 -3.69 -15.39 29.07
CA ILE A 282 -2.52 -14.65 28.61
C ILE A 282 -2.94 -13.71 27.50
N LYS A 283 -2.64 -12.43 27.64
CA LYS A 283 -2.92 -11.42 26.61
C LYS A 283 -1.82 -11.38 25.56
N ILE A 284 -2.24 -11.31 24.31
CA ILE A 284 -1.35 -11.11 23.15
C ILE A 284 -1.66 -9.74 22.58
N ARG A 285 -0.68 -8.86 22.57
CA ARG A 285 -0.77 -7.53 21.94
C ARG A 285 0.02 -7.53 20.65
N ILE A 286 -0.68 -7.47 19.52
CA ILE A 286 -0.06 -7.41 18.19
C ILE A 286 0.02 -5.93 17.80
N THR A 287 1.24 -5.44 17.60
CA THR A 287 1.53 -4.07 17.15
C THR A 287 2.17 -4.11 15.77
N TYR A 288 1.96 -3.07 15.00
CA TYR A 288 2.61 -2.85 13.70
C TYR A 288 2.71 -1.36 13.43
N GLU A 289 3.54 -1.00 12.47
CA GLU A 289 3.71 0.37 11.99
C GLU A 289 3.16 0.53 10.59
N ASP A 290 2.75 1.75 10.25
CA ASP A 290 2.42 2.14 8.88
C ASP A 290 3.68 2.50 8.06
N GLU A 291 3.49 2.92 6.83
CA GLU A 291 4.58 3.35 5.92
C GLU A 291 5.37 4.57 6.42
N ASN A 292 4.81 5.34 7.36
CA ASN A 292 5.45 6.52 7.95
C ASN A 292 6.13 6.20 9.30
N GLY A 293 6.12 4.94 9.73
CA GLY A 293 6.66 4.50 11.02
C GLY A 293 5.75 4.86 12.20
N VAL A 294 4.47 5.15 11.95
CA VAL A 294 3.50 5.41 13.01
C VAL A 294 2.93 4.08 13.49
N THR A 295 3.08 3.81 14.79
CA THR A 295 2.53 2.61 15.42
C THR A 295 1.01 2.68 15.45
N ALA A 296 0.35 1.64 14.93
CA ALA A 296 -1.10 1.51 14.97
C ALA A 296 -1.61 1.10 16.37
N GLU A 297 -2.90 1.28 16.60
CA GLU A 297 -3.57 0.75 17.78
C GLU A 297 -3.35 -0.77 17.87
N PRO A 298 -2.95 -1.30 19.04
CA PRO A 298 -2.70 -2.72 19.23
C PRO A 298 -3.93 -3.57 18.96
N VAL A 299 -3.75 -4.69 18.27
CA VAL A 299 -4.79 -5.71 18.16
C VAL A 299 -4.61 -6.72 19.29
N GLU A 300 -5.59 -6.81 20.18
CA GLU A 300 -5.54 -7.69 21.33
C GLU A 300 -6.14 -9.06 20.99
N LYS A 301 -5.48 -10.12 21.45
CA LYS A 301 -5.91 -11.52 21.42
C LYS A 301 -5.61 -12.14 22.76
N GLU A 302 -6.21 -13.30 23.01
CA GLU A 302 -6.04 -14.04 24.24
C GLU A 302 -5.77 -15.51 23.92
N LEU A 303 -4.98 -16.14 24.78
CA LEU A 303 -4.81 -17.58 24.85
C LEU A 303 -4.98 -18.04 26.29
N THR A 304 -5.25 -19.32 26.50
CA THR A 304 -5.32 -19.92 27.82
C THR A 304 -4.12 -20.83 28.04
N LEU A 305 -3.40 -20.61 29.14
CA LEU A 305 -2.24 -21.40 29.54
C LEU A 305 -2.18 -21.49 31.04
N PHE A 306 -2.17 -22.71 31.58
CA PHE A 306 -2.11 -22.95 33.01
C PHE A 306 -0.67 -23.30 33.43
N VAL A 307 -0.20 -22.59 34.45
CA VAL A 307 1.08 -22.87 35.12
C VAL A 307 0.79 -23.41 36.51
N THR A 308 1.31 -24.58 36.83
CA THR A 308 1.16 -25.25 38.11
C THR A 308 2.48 -25.19 38.87
N GLU A 309 2.43 -25.30 40.19
CA GLU A 309 3.63 -25.50 40.98
C GLU A 309 4.33 -26.80 40.59
N GLU A 310 5.65 -26.82 40.61
CA GLU A 310 6.40 -28.05 40.50
C GLU A 310 6.08 -28.88 41.74
N MET A 311 5.46 -30.03 41.60
CA MET A 311 5.26 -30.94 42.71
C MET A 311 6.64 -31.43 43.13
N GLU A 312 7.14 -30.92 44.28
CA GLU A 312 8.23 -31.61 44.96
C GLU A 312 7.76 -33.03 45.22
N ASP A 313 8.48 -33.98 44.63
CA ASP A 313 8.18 -35.39 44.83
C ASP A 313 8.28 -35.69 46.34
N PRO A 314 7.13 -35.87 47.09
CA PRO A 314 7.19 -36.05 48.57
C PRO A 314 7.88 -37.38 48.94
N PHE A 315 8.25 -38.20 48.00
CA PHE A 315 9.00 -39.43 48.14
C PHE A 315 10.34 -39.33 47.43
N GLY A 316 11.16 -38.36 47.80
CA GLY A 316 12.59 -38.41 47.55
C GLY A 316 13.16 -39.63 48.26
N MET A 317 13.00 -40.79 47.67
CA MET A 317 13.76 -41.97 48.04
C MET A 317 15.17 -41.73 47.54
N ASP A 318 15.97 -41.15 48.44
CA ASP A 318 17.42 -41.35 48.44
C ASP A 318 17.69 -42.85 48.62
N ALA A 319 17.51 -43.61 47.53
CA ALA A 319 17.87 -45.00 47.50
C ALA A 319 19.38 -45.07 47.14
N GLY A 320 20.20 -44.74 48.15
CA GLY A 320 21.50 -45.35 48.27
C GLY A 320 21.34 -46.88 48.37
N MET A 321 21.30 -47.58 47.25
CA MET A 321 21.50 -49.01 47.21
C MET A 321 22.59 -49.33 46.20
N GLU A 322 23.62 -49.89 46.77
CA GLU A 322 24.80 -50.47 46.14
C GLU A 322 24.49 -51.37 44.96
N ALA A 323 25.38 -51.31 43.99
CA ALA A 323 25.44 -52.13 42.82
C ALA A 323 25.36 -53.63 43.10
N GLY A 324 24.26 -54.26 42.72
CA GLY A 324 24.16 -55.70 42.48
C GLY A 324 23.86 -55.90 41.04
N ALA A 325 24.85 -56.38 40.30
CA ALA A 325 24.77 -56.73 38.90
C ALA A 325 23.66 -57.76 38.69
N MET A 326 22.70 -57.45 37.83
CA MET A 326 21.98 -58.45 37.01
C MET A 326 21.72 -57.87 35.63
N ASP A 327 22.51 -58.35 34.69
CA ASP A 327 22.29 -58.24 33.25
C ASP A 327 20.88 -58.70 32.87
N ALA A 328 20.11 -57.79 32.33
CA ALA A 328 19.03 -58.09 31.41
C ALA A 328 18.89 -56.91 30.45
N GLU A 329 19.75 -56.86 29.43
CA GLU A 329 19.58 -56.06 28.23
C GLU A 329 18.24 -56.43 27.56
N ALA A 330 17.23 -55.69 27.81
CA ALA A 330 16.10 -55.61 26.89
C ALA A 330 16.40 -54.48 25.91
N GLU A 331 17.08 -54.79 24.83
CA GLU A 331 17.23 -53.92 23.68
C GLU A 331 15.86 -53.49 23.20
N GLN A 332 15.52 -52.20 23.43
CA GLN A 332 14.36 -51.64 22.72
C GLN A 332 14.73 -51.55 21.24
N PRO A 333 13.91 -52.16 20.34
CA PRO A 333 14.24 -52.16 18.93
C PRO A 333 14.26 -50.71 18.42
N SER A 334 15.36 -50.31 17.81
CA SER A 334 15.57 -49.04 17.16
C SER A 334 14.37 -48.68 16.27
N PHE A 335 14.05 -47.40 16.19
CA PHE A 335 13.04 -46.87 15.24
C PHE A 335 13.17 -47.48 13.85
N TRP A 336 14.39 -47.66 13.38
CA TRP A 336 14.70 -48.31 12.10
C TRP A 336 14.24 -49.77 12.03
N ASP A 337 14.34 -50.54 13.09
CA ASP A 337 13.94 -51.94 13.09
C ASP A 337 12.44 -52.11 13.09
N ARG A 338 11.69 -51.12 13.58
CA ARG A 338 10.24 -51.11 13.64
C ARG A 338 9.58 -50.65 12.35
N TYR A 339 10.23 -49.71 11.63
CA TYR A 339 9.63 -49.02 10.48
C TYR A 339 10.37 -49.18 9.15
N LYS A 340 11.53 -49.91 9.10
CA LYS A 340 12.35 -50.09 7.88
C LYS A 340 11.53 -50.60 6.68
N VAL A 341 10.56 -51.50 6.91
CA VAL A 341 9.71 -52.04 5.83
C VAL A 341 8.74 -50.96 5.28
N LEU A 342 8.17 -50.14 6.13
CA LEU A 342 7.27 -49.04 5.72
C LEU A 342 8.02 -47.92 5.01
N VAL A 343 9.23 -47.58 5.48
CA VAL A 343 10.06 -46.53 4.85
C VAL A 343 10.54 -47.00 3.45
N ILE A 344 10.96 -48.24 3.32
CA ILE A 344 11.40 -48.81 2.03
C ILE A 344 10.21 -48.94 1.07
N ALA A 345 9.03 -49.35 1.55
CA ALA A 345 7.82 -49.42 0.73
C ALA A 345 7.37 -48.02 0.27
N GLY A 346 7.40 -47.03 1.15
CA GLY A 346 7.11 -45.61 0.82
C GLY A 346 8.05 -45.03 -0.22
N ALA A 347 9.35 -45.29 -0.08
CA ALA A 347 10.36 -44.87 -1.05
C ALA A 347 10.15 -45.52 -2.44
N ALA A 348 9.82 -46.79 -2.47
CA ALA A 348 9.53 -47.49 -3.72
C ALA A 348 8.29 -46.94 -4.46
N VAL A 349 7.22 -46.61 -3.71
CA VAL A 349 6.04 -45.95 -4.27
C VAL A 349 6.37 -44.55 -4.80
N ALA A 350 7.14 -43.77 -4.08
CA ALA A 350 7.57 -42.44 -4.53
C ALA A 350 8.37 -42.48 -5.84
N VAL A 351 9.32 -43.43 -5.95
CA VAL A 351 10.08 -43.64 -7.20
C VAL A 351 9.17 -44.10 -8.36
N ALA A 352 8.18 -44.94 -8.11
CA ALA A 352 7.22 -45.35 -9.13
C ALA A 352 6.35 -44.19 -9.62
N VAL A 353 5.91 -43.31 -8.72
CA VAL A 353 5.14 -42.11 -9.09
C VAL A 353 5.98 -41.14 -9.90
N ILE A 354 7.21 -40.89 -9.48
CA ILE A 354 8.15 -39.99 -10.21
C ILE A 354 8.43 -40.54 -11.61
N THR A 355 8.66 -41.85 -11.76
CA THR A 355 8.90 -42.45 -13.06
C THR A 355 7.66 -42.38 -13.95
N ALA A 356 6.46 -42.58 -13.42
CA ALA A 356 5.21 -42.46 -14.17
C ALA A 356 5.01 -41.01 -14.66
N VAL A 357 5.25 -40.01 -13.81
CA VAL A 357 5.16 -38.60 -14.18
C VAL A 357 6.16 -38.24 -15.28
N VAL A 358 7.40 -38.74 -15.18
CA VAL A 358 8.44 -38.48 -16.22
C VAL A 358 8.04 -39.11 -17.55
N ILE A 359 7.45 -40.34 -17.54
CA ILE A 359 6.97 -41.00 -18.75
C ILE A 359 5.82 -40.21 -19.40
N VAL A 360 4.86 -39.72 -18.59
CA VAL A 360 3.75 -38.89 -19.08
C VAL A 360 4.23 -37.59 -19.70
N ILE A 361 5.21 -36.91 -19.04
CA ILE A 361 5.79 -35.69 -19.56
C ILE A 361 6.54 -35.96 -20.89
N LYS A 362 7.33 -37.04 -20.96
CA LYS A 362 8.02 -37.43 -22.19
C LYS A 362 7.06 -37.75 -23.32
N LYS A 363 5.93 -38.45 -23.01
CA LYS A 363 4.89 -38.80 -24.00
C LYS A 363 4.17 -37.56 -24.51
N LYS A 364 3.83 -36.59 -23.63
CA LYS A 364 3.26 -35.28 -24.03
C LYS A 364 4.22 -34.48 -24.91
N ARG A 365 5.52 -34.43 -24.56
CA ARG A 365 6.53 -33.71 -25.36
C ARG A 365 6.78 -34.37 -26.71
N LYS A 366 6.55 -35.69 -26.85
CA LYS A 366 6.68 -36.39 -28.14
C LYS A 366 5.46 -36.12 -29.03
N ALA A 367 4.26 -36.11 -28.44
CA ALA A 367 3.01 -35.79 -29.17
C ALA A 367 3.02 -34.33 -29.69
N ALA A 368 3.46 -33.36 -28.86
CA ALA A 368 3.60 -31.95 -29.29
C ALA A 368 4.67 -31.72 -30.37
N ARG A 369 5.64 -32.61 -30.51
CA ARG A 369 6.67 -32.55 -31.57
C ARG A 369 6.18 -33.20 -32.88
N GLU A 370 5.20 -34.08 -32.85
CA GLU A 370 4.60 -34.69 -34.04
C GLU A 370 3.51 -33.78 -34.64
N GLU A 371 2.84 -32.91 -33.82
CA GLU A 371 1.90 -31.89 -34.33
C GLU A 371 2.62 -30.72 -35.03
N ASP A 372 3.82 -30.31 -34.57
CA ASP A 372 4.60 -29.23 -35.20
C ASP A 372 5.23 -29.64 -36.55
N VAL A 373 5.22 -30.91 -36.92
CA VAL A 373 5.79 -31.41 -38.20
C VAL A 373 4.72 -31.54 -39.29
N ASP A 374 3.45 -31.66 -38.91
CA ASP A 374 2.35 -31.77 -39.88
C ASP A 374 1.83 -30.40 -40.39
N ASP A 375 2.12 -29.32 -39.64
CA ASP A 375 1.76 -27.94 -40.05
C ASP A 375 2.78 -27.27 -41.00
N GLU A 376 3.96 -27.88 -41.25
CA GLU A 376 4.94 -27.38 -42.21
C GLU A 376 4.82 -27.99 -43.63
N ILE A 377 3.83 -28.86 -43.87
CA ILE A 377 3.62 -29.50 -45.22
C ILE A 377 2.15 -29.33 -45.67
N SER A 378 1.58 -28.15 -45.46
CA SER A 378 0.30 -27.82 -46.13
C SER A 378 0.35 -26.43 -46.73
#